data_b8bfea04754b77d11a05b1ee1fe2b4b0
#
_entry.id   b8bfea04754b77d11a05b1ee1fe2b4b0
#
_cell.length_a   1.000
_cell.length_b   1.000
_cell.length_c   1.000
_cell.angle_alpha   90.00
_cell.angle_beta   90.00
_cell.angle_gamma   90.00
#
_symmetry.space_group_name_H-M   'P 1'
#
loop_
_entity.id
_entity.type
_entity.pdbx_description
1 polymer ?
#
loop_
_entity_poly.entity_id
_entity_poly.type
_entity_poly.pdbx_seq_one_letter_code
_entity_poly.pdbx_strand_id
1 'polypeptide(L)'
;MPNMSLKKNPMPSQDPIVRSKNFLEVATGYTKEMAVDEAKRCLVCKNPRCMTGCPVKINIPTFISLVAEEKFEEAYQVIIKSSSLPAVCGRVCPQESQCEGLCVRGVKGESVAIGRLERFVADWHNEHAVLPTAKPESNGHKVAVVGSGPAGLTCAGDLAKLGYDVTIFEALHLAGGVLVYGIPEFRLPKSIVQKEIDGLVALGVKVETNMVIGRSITINELIKEYGFEAVFIGSGAGLPKFMNIPGENLIGVYSANEFLTRINLMKAYKPDSTTPIKLSKNVAVVGGGNVAMDAARCALRLGAEHVYIVYRRGMEELPARKEEVEHAEEEGIIFKTLTNPTEILGDETGTVCGMKCVEMELGEPDASGRRRPVVKPNSELVLDVDCVIMSLGTSPNPLIKATTEGLDTESWGGIIVDEAGLTSVEGVYAGGDAVTGTATVSLAMGAGKTAAAGIDEYIKNKK
;
A
#
# COMPACT_ATOMS: atom_id res chain seq x y z
N MET A 1 17.14 11.59 30.25
CA MET A 1 16.63 10.44 31.02
C MET A 1 15.59 9.71 30.18
N PRO A 2 15.42 8.39 30.29
CA PRO A 2 14.38 7.66 29.58
C PRO A 2 12.98 8.17 29.96
N ASN A 3 12.09 8.30 28.96
CA ASN A 3 10.69 8.60 29.18
C ASN A 3 9.92 7.31 29.49
N MET A 4 9.40 7.18 30.71
CA MET A 4 8.69 5.99 31.17
C MET A 4 7.17 6.07 31.02
N SER A 5 6.64 7.11 30.33
CA SER A 5 5.21 7.24 30.05
C SER A 5 4.65 5.95 29.44
N LEU A 6 3.50 5.51 29.94
CA LEU A 6 2.80 4.34 29.42
C LEU A 6 2.07 4.64 28.10
N LYS A 7 1.81 5.92 27.80
CA LYS A 7 1.18 6.38 26.57
C LYS A 7 2.21 6.93 25.59
N LYS A 8 2.01 6.68 24.31
CA LYS A 8 2.79 7.31 23.23
C LYS A 8 2.29 8.73 22.94
N ASN A 9 3.14 9.56 22.38
CA ASN A 9 2.72 10.88 21.92
C ASN A 9 1.62 10.73 20.85
N PRO A 10 0.50 11.47 20.97
CA PRO A 10 -0.56 11.43 19.95
C PRO A 10 -0.04 11.95 18.61
N MET A 11 -0.56 11.43 17.49
CA MET A 11 -0.28 12.00 16.17
C MET A 11 -1.14 13.26 16.00
N PRO A 12 -0.52 14.44 15.80
CA PRO A 12 -1.28 15.62 15.44
C PRO A 12 -2.02 15.42 14.11
N SER A 13 -3.29 15.80 14.05
CA SER A 13 -4.13 15.63 12.86
C SER A 13 -5.06 16.82 12.68
N GLN A 14 -5.56 17.01 11.45
CA GLN A 14 -6.61 17.98 11.17
C GLN A 14 -7.91 17.62 11.91
N ASP A 15 -8.68 18.63 12.28
CA ASP A 15 -10.03 18.45 12.83
C ASP A 15 -10.90 17.59 11.89
N PRO A 16 -11.67 16.59 12.39
CA PRO A 16 -12.44 15.67 11.56
C PRO A 16 -13.43 16.33 10.60
N ILE A 17 -14.13 17.38 11.02
CA ILE A 17 -15.10 18.12 10.18
C ILE A 17 -14.37 18.89 9.08
N VAL A 18 -13.19 19.44 9.37
CA VAL A 18 -12.37 20.17 8.41
C VAL A 18 -11.75 19.22 7.38
N ARG A 19 -11.13 18.15 7.85
CA ARG A 19 -10.42 17.20 6.99
C ARG A 19 -11.34 16.40 6.09
N SER A 20 -12.60 16.17 6.48
CA SER A 20 -13.60 15.48 5.65
C SER A 20 -13.98 16.25 4.39
N LYS A 21 -13.59 17.53 4.26
CA LYS A 21 -13.94 18.43 3.14
C LYS A 21 -12.74 18.80 2.27
N ASN A 22 -11.55 18.22 2.50
CA ASN A 22 -10.36 18.53 1.74
C ASN A 22 -9.50 17.28 1.51
N PHE A 23 -8.51 17.39 0.59
CA PHE A 23 -7.57 16.33 0.27
C PHE A 23 -6.15 16.58 0.82
N LEU A 24 -6.00 17.52 1.76
CA LEU A 24 -4.72 17.76 2.44
C LEU A 24 -4.40 16.59 3.38
N GLU A 25 -3.11 16.37 3.65
CA GLU A 25 -2.67 15.29 4.54
C GLU A 25 -3.32 15.40 5.92
N VAL A 26 -3.97 14.33 6.37
CA VAL A 26 -4.74 14.28 7.62
C VAL A 26 -3.83 14.38 8.83
N ALA A 27 -2.84 13.51 8.92
CA ALA A 27 -1.85 13.53 9.99
C ALA A 27 -0.76 14.56 9.66
N THR A 28 -0.47 15.49 10.59
CA THR A 28 0.47 16.61 10.32
C THR A 28 1.90 16.32 10.75
N GLY A 29 2.16 15.13 11.35
CA GLY A 29 3.49 14.72 11.78
C GLY A 29 3.88 15.21 13.17
N TYR A 30 4.95 14.65 13.71
CA TYR A 30 5.52 15.10 15.00
C TYR A 30 6.34 16.37 14.84
N THR A 31 6.29 17.24 15.87
CA THR A 31 7.32 18.26 16.05
C THR A 31 8.63 17.63 16.51
N LYS A 32 9.72 18.38 16.47
CA LYS A 32 11.02 17.96 16.98
C LYS A 32 10.93 17.48 18.44
N GLU A 33 10.26 18.28 19.30
CA GLU A 33 10.11 18.00 20.72
C GLU A 33 9.33 16.70 20.94
N MET A 34 8.22 16.50 20.21
CA MET A 34 7.42 15.28 20.28
C MET A 34 8.23 14.06 19.85
N ALA A 35 9.00 14.17 18.77
CA ALA A 35 9.82 13.08 18.26
C ALA A 35 10.92 12.68 19.25
N VAL A 36 11.62 13.66 19.83
CA VAL A 36 12.68 13.40 20.81
C VAL A 36 12.09 12.80 22.11
N ASP A 37 10.94 13.30 22.58
CA ASP A 37 10.27 12.75 23.75
C ASP A 37 9.78 11.32 23.53
N GLU A 38 9.15 11.04 22.37
CA GLU A 38 8.73 9.70 22.00
C GLU A 38 9.92 8.72 21.83
N ALA A 39 11.00 9.19 21.22
CA ALA A 39 12.21 8.38 21.04
C ALA A 39 12.82 7.94 22.38
N LYS A 40 12.77 8.80 23.41
CA LYS A 40 13.21 8.49 24.78
C LYS A 40 12.37 7.40 25.48
N ARG A 41 11.20 7.02 24.93
CA ARG A 41 10.42 5.87 25.42
C ARG A 41 11.02 4.52 24.99
N CYS A 42 11.91 4.49 24.00
CA CYS A 42 12.56 3.26 23.55
C CYS A 42 13.52 2.74 24.62
N LEU A 43 13.42 1.45 24.93
CA LEU A 43 14.29 0.77 25.93
C LEU A 43 15.60 0.28 25.33
N VAL A 44 15.85 0.46 24.04
CA VAL A 44 17.03 -0.02 23.32
C VAL A 44 17.33 -1.49 23.67
N CYS A 45 16.34 -2.36 23.46
CA CYS A 45 16.37 -3.76 23.89
C CYS A 45 17.57 -4.52 23.29
N LYS A 46 18.22 -5.37 24.09
CA LYS A 46 19.32 -6.24 23.62
C LYS A 46 18.85 -7.20 22.51
N ASN A 47 17.60 -7.69 22.61
CA ASN A 47 16.95 -8.53 21.60
C ASN A 47 15.70 -7.79 21.09
N PRO A 48 15.82 -6.90 20.10
CA PRO A 48 14.75 -6.00 19.68
C PRO A 48 13.74 -6.73 18.78
N ARG A 49 12.68 -7.26 19.38
CA ARG A 49 11.60 -7.97 18.66
C ARG A 49 10.92 -7.11 17.58
N CYS A 50 10.91 -5.78 17.76
CA CYS A 50 10.38 -4.86 16.75
C CYS A 50 11.08 -4.99 15.37
N MET A 51 12.37 -5.34 15.35
CA MET A 51 13.09 -5.56 14.09
C MET A 51 12.59 -6.80 13.35
N THR A 52 12.20 -7.86 14.06
CA THR A 52 11.65 -9.08 13.42
C THR A 52 10.28 -8.85 12.82
N GLY A 53 9.53 -7.85 13.32
CA GLY A 53 8.25 -7.45 12.77
C GLY A 53 8.35 -6.46 11.60
N CYS A 54 9.55 -5.97 11.28
CA CYS A 54 9.75 -5.08 10.14
C CYS A 54 10.10 -5.90 8.88
N PRO A 55 9.26 -5.90 7.82
CA PRO A 55 9.53 -6.68 6.61
C PRO A 55 10.83 -6.30 5.90
N VAL A 56 11.25 -5.03 6.01
CA VAL A 56 12.52 -4.54 5.43
C VAL A 56 13.68 -4.52 6.42
N LYS A 57 13.44 -4.97 7.68
CA LYS A 57 14.47 -5.17 8.72
C LYS A 57 15.28 -3.93 9.08
N ILE A 58 14.61 -2.78 9.24
CA ILE A 58 15.26 -1.54 9.74
C ILE A 58 15.87 -1.78 11.13
N ASN A 59 17.06 -1.24 11.37
CA ASN A 59 17.66 -1.23 12.70
C ASN A 59 16.98 -0.19 13.60
N ILE A 60 15.78 -0.57 14.11
CA ILE A 60 14.86 0.29 14.83
C ILE A 60 15.50 0.89 16.11
N PRO A 61 16.14 0.13 17.00
CA PRO A 61 16.74 0.71 18.20
C PRO A 61 17.80 1.77 17.90
N THR A 62 18.60 1.56 16.87
CA THR A 62 19.68 2.47 16.51
C THR A 62 19.14 3.80 15.98
N PHE A 63 18.20 3.78 15.01
CA PHE A 63 17.67 5.05 14.52
C PHE A 63 16.89 5.82 15.59
N ILE A 64 16.14 5.13 16.47
CA ILE A 64 15.41 5.78 17.55
C ILE A 64 16.38 6.38 18.60
N SER A 65 17.47 5.71 18.91
CA SER A 65 18.48 6.29 19.80
C SER A 65 19.08 7.58 19.24
N LEU A 66 19.35 7.60 17.92
CA LEU A 66 19.86 8.80 17.24
C LEU A 66 18.82 9.94 17.24
N VAL A 67 17.52 9.61 17.09
CA VAL A 67 16.44 10.62 17.25
C VAL A 67 16.43 11.20 18.66
N ALA A 68 16.59 10.35 19.71
CA ALA A 68 16.66 10.82 21.10
C ALA A 68 17.85 11.73 21.39
N GLU A 69 18.94 11.59 20.59
CA GLU A 69 20.15 12.43 20.61
C GLU A 69 20.10 13.63 19.66
N GLU A 70 18.96 13.85 18.98
CA GLU A 70 18.76 14.90 17.96
C GLU A 70 19.67 14.79 16.74
N LYS A 71 20.18 13.59 16.45
CA LYS A 71 21.02 13.26 15.28
C LYS A 71 20.14 12.73 14.14
N PHE A 72 19.28 13.59 13.59
CA PHE A 72 18.21 13.17 12.68
C PHE A 72 18.74 12.67 11.34
N GLU A 73 19.79 13.31 10.79
CA GLU A 73 20.40 12.83 9.55
C GLU A 73 21.06 11.47 9.71
N GLU A 74 21.78 11.26 10.82
CA GLU A 74 22.37 9.95 11.12
C GLU A 74 21.28 8.87 11.30
N ALA A 75 20.12 9.23 11.90
CA ALA A 75 18.97 8.35 12.02
C ALA A 75 18.40 7.98 10.64
N TYR A 76 18.29 8.95 9.72
CA TYR A 76 17.90 8.72 8.34
C TYR A 76 18.85 7.76 7.63
N GLN A 77 20.16 7.97 7.76
CA GLN A 77 21.18 7.10 7.17
C GLN A 77 21.10 5.64 7.67
N VAL A 78 20.65 5.42 8.92
CA VAL A 78 20.37 4.06 9.42
C VAL A 78 19.15 3.45 8.73
N ILE A 79 18.09 4.22 8.53
CA ILE A 79 16.84 3.74 7.92
C ILE A 79 17.06 3.36 6.45
N ILE A 80 17.71 4.24 5.64
CA ILE A 80 17.87 4.03 4.19
C ILE A 80 18.80 2.87 3.81
N LYS A 81 19.59 2.36 4.74
CA LYS A 81 20.36 1.11 4.53
C LYS A 81 19.44 -0.09 4.31
N SER A 82 18.23 -0.06 4.85
CA SER A 82 17.27 -1.16 4.81
C SER A 82 15.99 -0.82 4.05
N SER A 83 15.54 0.43 4.07
CA SER A 83 14.29 0.90 3.46
C SER A 83 14.58 1.87 2.32
N SER A 84 14.02 1.63 1.16
CA SER A 84 14.12 2.55 0.00
C SER A 84 12.98 3.57 -0.04
N LEU A 85 11.97 3.46 0.84
CA LEU A 85 10.77 4.31 0.86
C LEU A 85 10.39 4.72 2.31
N PRO A 86 11.28 5.33 3.09
CA PRO A 86 11.03 5.60 4.51
C PRO A 86 9.87 6.57 4.75
N ALA A 87 9.72 7.63 3.95
CA ALA A 87 8.64 8.59 4.10
C ALA A 87 7.26 7.99 3.78
N VAL A 88 7.21 7.02 2.87
CA VAL A 88 6.02 6.22 2.58
C VAL A 88 5.72 5.26 3.74
N CYS A 89 6.71 4.49 4.17
CA CYS A 89 6.55 3.50 5.25
C CYS A 89 6.04 4.14 6.55
N GLY A 90 6.60 5.27 6.95
CA GLY A 90 6.18 6.00 8.15
C GLY A 90 4.71 6.44 8.13
N ARG A 91 4.09 6.56 6.92
CA ARG A 91 2.69 6.96 6.73
C ARG A 91 1.72 5.78 6.59
N VAL A 92 2.12 4.70 5.89
CA VAL A 92 1.15 3.69 5.42
C VAL A 92 1.38 2.27 5.94
N CYS A 93 2.52 1.97 6.57
CA CYS A 93 2.72 0.67 7.19
C CYS A 93 1.69 0.40 8.29
N PRO A 94 1.15 -0.81 8.41
CA PRO A 94 0.33 -1.22 9.55
C PRO A 94 1.22 -1.56 10.75
N GLN A 95 1.84 -0.52 11.34
CA GLN A 95 2.84 -0.67 12.40
C GLN A 95 2.30 -1.44 13.61
N GLU A 96 1.00 -1.28 13.91
CA GLU A 96 0.29 -1.94 15.00
C GLU A 96 0.31 -3.47 14.91
N SER A 97 0.39 -4.02 13.72
CA SER A 97 0.50 -5.47 13.47
C SER A 97 1.93 -5.92 13.10
N GLN A 98 2.86 -4.99 12.95
CA GLN A 98 4.25 -5.23 12.57
C GLN A 98 5.24 -4.87 13.68
N CYS A 99 6.08 -3.86 13.46
CA CYS A 99 7.13 -3.48 14.41
C CYS A 99 6.58 -3.02 15.78
N GLU A 100 5.53 -2.21 15.81
CA GLU A 100 4.91 -1.73 17.06
C GLU A 100 4.19 -2.86 17.79
N GLY A 101 3.54 -3.78 17.07
CA GLY A 101 2.88 -4.96 17.65
C GLY A 101 3.83 -5.88 18.43
N LEU A 102 5.12 -5.86 18.10
CA LEU A 102 6.16 -6.63 18.79
C LEU A 102 6.98 -5.81 19.77
N CYS A 103 6.66 -4.54 19.98
CA CYS A 103 7.37 -3.66 20.91
C CYS A 103 7.10 -4.06 22.37
N VAL A 104 8.16 -4.27 23.14
CA VAL A 104 8.07 -4.67 24.57
C VAL A 104 7.30 -3.66 25.41
N ARG A 105 7.31 -2.39 25.04
CA ARG A 105 6.53 -1.34 25.73
C ARG A 105 5.02 -1.62 25.66
N GLY A 106 4.56 -2.27 24.59
CA GLY A 106 3.15 -2.65 24.40
C GLY A 106 2.63 -3.67 25.42
N VAL A 107 3.49 -4.35 26.19
CA VAL A 107 3.09 -5.33 27.21
C VAL A 107 2.42 -4.66 28.43
N LYS A 108 2.87 -3.47 28.81
CA LYS A 108 2.39 -2.76 30.03
C LYS A 108 1.74 -1.40 29.72
N GLY A 109 1.70 -1.01 28.45
CA GLY A 109 1.16 0.28 28.01
C GLY A 109 1.10 0.29 26.48
N GLU A 110 1.33 1.45 25.88
CA GLU A 110 1.41 1.58 24.43
C GLU A 110 2.84 1.38 23.93
N SER A 111 2.97 0.74 22.78
CA SER A 111 4.23 0.61 22.05
C SER A 111 4.90 1.98 21.82
N VAL A 112 6.19 1.99 21.51
CA VAL A 112 6.84 3.17 20.94
C VAL A 112 6.25 3.42 19.56
N ALA A 113 5.97 4.68 19.23
CA ALA A 113 5.42 5.11 17.95
C ALA A 113 6.49 5.06 16.84
N ILE A 114 6.93 3.85 16.49
CA ILE A 114 8.06 3.60 15.59
C ILE A 114 7.82 4.21 14.21
N GLY A 115 6.64 3.99 13.63
CA GLY A 115 6.30 4.53 12.32
C GLY A 115 6.23 6.05 12.31
N ARG A 116 5.72 6.67 13.39
CA ARG A 116 5.68 8.14 13.52
C ARG A 116 7.08 8.74 13.61
N LEU A 117 8.02 8.05 14.27
CA LEU A 117 9.44 8.43 14.31
C LEU A 117 10.14 8.23 12.97
N GLU A 118 9.87 7.13 12.26
CA GLU A 118 10.35 6.90 10.90
C GLU A 118 9.89 8.01 9.96
N ARG A 119 8.59 8.37 10.01
CA ARG A 119 8.03 9.50 9.27
C ARG A 119 8.75 10.80 9.60
N PHE A 120 8.88 11.13 10.89
CA PHE A 120 9.55 12.35 11.32
C PHE A 120 10.96 12.47 10.75
N VAL A 121 11.75 11.41 10.85
CA VAL A 121 13.13 11.37 10.34
C VAL A 121 13.17 11.58 8.83
N ALA A 122 12.28 10.90 8.10
CA ALA A 122 12.21 11.03 6.63
C ALA A 122 11.74 12.43 6.19
N ASP A 123 10.74 13.00 6.86
CA ASP A 123 10.24 14.35 6.59
C ASP A 123 11.32 15.39 6.90
N TRP A 124 12.01 15.25 8.04
CA TRP A 124 13.12 16.11 8.42
C TRP A 124 14.25 16.09 7.36
N HIS A 125 14.66 14.89 6.92
CA HIS A 125 15.65 14.75 5.84
C HIS A 125 15.18 15.45 4.56
N ASN A 126 13.95 15.22 4.14
CA ASN A 126 13.37 15.83 2.94
C ASN A 126 13.31 17.36 2.97
N GLU A 127 13.28 17.95 4.17
CA GLU A 127 13.28 19.41 4.36
C GLU A 127 14.70 20.00 4.44
N HIS A 128 15.68 19.24 4.94
CA HIS A 128 17.02 19.74 5.29
C HIS A 128 18.15 19.16 4.45
N ALA A 129 17.91 18.10 3.70
CA ALA A 129 18.97 17.45 2.93
C ALA A 129 19.48 18.35 1.82
N VAL A 130 20.78 18.55 1.81
CA VAL A 130 21.49 19.42 0.85
C VAL A 130 22.28 18.61 -0.17
N LEU A 131 22.57 17.33 0.12
CA LEU A 131 23.46 16.51 -0.71
C LEU A 131 22.71 15.33 -1.32
N PRO A 132 22.71 15.18 -2.65
CA PRO A 132 22.24 13.96 -3.28
C PRO A 132 23.14 12.79 -2.85
N THR A 133 22.53 11.63 -2.65
CA THR A 133 23.29 10.39 -2.46
C THR A 133 24.17 10.17 -3.70
N ALA A 134 25.47 9.95 -3.50
CA ALA A 134 26.39 9.74 -4.63
C ALA A 134 25.96 8.47 -5.40
N LYS A 135 25.82 8.61 -6.73
CA LYS A 135 25.56 7.48 -7.59
C LYS A 135 26.70 6.46 -7.46
N PRO A 136 26.42 5.19 -7.17
CA PRO A 136 27.45 4.15 -7.17
C PRO A 136 28.11 3.99 -8.55
N GLU A 137 29.35 3.52 -8.56
CA GLU A 137 30.03 3.14 -9.81
C GLU A 137 29.31 1.94 -10.44
N SER A 138 29.08 1.98 -11.76
CA SER A 138 28.40 0.89 -12.45
C SER A 138 29.26 -0.40 -12.42
N ASN A 139 28.63 -1.52 -12.09
CA ASN A 139 29.25 -2.85 -12.20
C ASN A 139 29.13 -3.46 -13.61
N GLY A 140 28.51 -2.76 -14.57
CA GLY A 140 28.35 -3.15 -15.97
C GLY A 140 27.17 -4.10 -16.24
N HIS A 141 26.42 -4.53 -15.21
CA HIS A 141 25.30 -5.47 -15.36
C HIS A 141 23.96 -4.72 -15.40
N LYS A 142 23.02 -5.20 -16.23
CA LYS A 142 21.71 -4.58 -16.47
C LYS A 142 20.57 -5.43 -15.91
N VAL A 143 19.67 -4.82 -15.17
CA VAL A 143 18.47 -5.48 -14.64
C VAL A 143 17.21 -4.69 -15.01
N ALA A 144 16.19 -5.40 -15.50
CA ALA A 144 14.87 -4.85 -15.77
C ALA A 144 13.93 -5.07 -14.57
N VAL A 145 13.13 -4.06 -14.25
CA VAL A 145 12.09 -4.14 -13.22
C VAL A 145 10.75 -3.82 -13.87
N VAL A 146 9.80 -4.73 -13.80
CA VAL A 146 8.45 -4.58 -14.36
C VAL A 146 7.49 -4.12 -13.27
N GLY A 147 7.07 -2.87 -13.36
CA GLY A 147 6.22 -2.20 -12.38
C GLY A 147 6.98 -1.37 -11.35
N SER A 148 6.50 -0.16 -11.10
CA SER A 148 7.06 0.83 -10.19
C SER A 148 6.34 0.90 -8.83
N GLY A 149 5.61 -0.15 -8.46
CA GLY A 149 5.03 -0.27 -7.12
C GLY A 149 6.10 -0.48 -6.04
N PRO A 150 5.70 -0.59 -4.75
CA PRO A 150 6.65 -0.71 -3.63
C PRO A 150 7.70 -1.82 -3.80
N ALA A 151 7.30 -2.97 -4.34
CA ALA A 151 8.22 -4.09 -4.60
C ALA A 151 9.27 -3.72 -5.66
N GLY A 152 8.82 -3.16 -6.80
CA GLY A 152 9.70 -2.76 -7.89
C GLY A 152 10.65 -1.64 -7.50
N LEU A 153 10.15 -0.59 -6.83
CA LEU A 153 10.99 0.52 -6.35
C LEU A 153 12.06 0.05 -5.35
N THR A 154 11.70 -0.89 -4.46
CA THR A 154 12.67 -1.43 -3.49
C THR A 154 13.71 -2.32 -4.17
N CYS A 155 13.29 -3.22 -5.05
CA CYS A 155 14.20 -4.05 -5.84
C CYS A 155 15.19 -3.18 -6.65
N ALA A 156 14.67 -2.18 -7.35
CA ALA A 156 15.49 -1.26 -8.13
C ALA A 156 16.47 -0.45 -7.27
N GLY A 157 16.01 0.06 -6.11
CA GLY A 157 16.84 0.82 -5.21
C GLY A 157 17.98 -0.01 -4.59
N ASP A 158 17.68 -1.24 -4.16
CA ASP A 158 18.70 -2.10 -3.58
C ASP A 158 19.74 -2.56 -4.62
N LEU A 159 19.32 -2.88 -5.86
CA LEU A 159 20.22 -3.20 -6.97
C LEU A 159 21.06 -1.98 -7.40
N ALA A 160 20.46 -0.79 -7.48
CA ALA A 160 21.18 0.43 -7.83
C ALA A 160 22.29 0.74 -6.81
N LYS A 161 22.06 0.54 -5.50
CA LYS A 161 23.08 0.68 -4.44
C LYS A 161 24.27 -0.28 -4.64
N LEU A 162 24.06 -1.41 -5.31
CA LEU A 162 25.12 -2.38 -5.67
C LEU A 162 25.80 -2.09 -7.00
N GLY A 163 25.44 -0.99 -7.67
CA GLY A 163 26.04 -0.55 -8.92
C GLY A 163 25.41 -1.13 -10.19
N TYR A 164 24.28 -1.83 -10.10
CA TYR A 164 23.54 -2.31 -11.28
C TYR A 164 22.94 -1.17 -12.09
N ASP A 165 22.93 -1.31 -13.42
CA ASP A 165 22.19 -0.43 -14.32
C ASP A 165 20.73 -0.90 -14.39
N VAL A 166 19.86 -0.28 -13.57
CA VAL A 166 18.46 -0.68 -13.41
C VAL A 166 17.53 0.17 -14.25
N THR A 167 16.61 -0.47 -14.99
CA THR A 167 15.51 0.21 -15.68
C THR A 167 14.17 -0.33 -15.19
N ILE A 168 13.32 0.57 -14.66
CA ILE A 168 11.94 0.28 -14.29
C ILE A 168 11.04 0.57 -15.49
N PHE A 169 10.20 -0.39 -15.86
CA PHE A 169 9.15 -0.25 -16.88
C PHE A 169 7.79 -0.17 -16.18
N GLU A 170 7.13 0.97 -16.31
CA GLU A 170 5.84 1.26 -15.69
C GLU A 170 4.75 1.38 -16.76
N ALA A 171 3.64 0.65 -16.58
CA ALA A 171 2.52 0.66 -17.51
C ALA A 171 1.76 2.00 -17.54
N LEU A 172 1.68 2.67 -16.40
CA LEU A 172 0.98 3.95 -16.25
C LEU A 172 1.88 5.14 -16.63
N HIS A 173 1.28 6.31 -16.74
CA HIS A 173 1.98 7.55 -17.08
C HIS A 173 2.72 8.19 -15.88
N LEU A 174 2.50 7.71 -14.67
CA LEU A 174 3.21 8.09 -13.45
C LEU A 174 3.72 6.84 -12.74
N ALA A 175 4.94 6.92 -12.24
CA ALA A 175 5.53 5.87 -11.43
C ALA A 175 5.00 5.91 -9.98
N GLY A 176 5.07 4.77 -9.28
CA GLY A 176 4.67 4.60 -7.89
C GLY A 176 3.61 3.51 -7.66
N GLY A 177 2.98 3.02 -8.74
CA GLY A 177 1.96 1.97 -8.62
C GLY A 177 0.84 2.36 -7.65
N VAL A 178 0.47 1.46 -6.74
CA VAL A 178 -0.61 1.66 -5.74
C VAL A 178 -0.37 2.88 -4.85
N LEU A 179 0.86 3.31 -4.63
CA LEU A 179 1.18 4.53 -3.86
C LEU A 179 0.62 5.79 -4.53
N VAL A 180 0.45 5.76 -5.85
CA VAL A 180 -0.02 6.90 -6.63
C VAL A 180 -1.47 6.74 -7.07
N TYR A 181 -1.87 5.57 -7.60
CA TYR A 181 -3.23 5.38 -8.08
C TYR A 181 -4.22 4.96 -6.98
N GLY A 182 -3.75 4.25 -5.94
CA GLY A 182 -4.62 3.62 -4.93
C GLY A 182 -4.75 4.42 -3.65
N ILE A 183 -3.65 4.76 -2.99
CA ILE A 183 -3.66 5.44 -1.69
C ILE A 183 -4.02 6.91 -1.88
N PRO A 184 -5.01 7.46 -1.15
CA PRO A 184 -5.44 8.86 -1.32
C PRO A 184 -4.39 9.90 -0.93
N GLU A 185 -4.49 11.08 -1.55
CA GLU A 185 -3.63 12.23 -1.29
C GLU A 185 -3.59 12.61 0.19
N PHE A 186 -4.73 12.54 0.90
CA PHE A 186 -4.85 12.89 2.31
C PHE A 186 -4.19 11.88 3.27
N ARG A 187 -3.80 10.69 2.79
CA ARG A 187 -3.01 9.70 3.55
C ARG A 187 -1.54 9.69 3.12
N LEU A 188 -1.31 9.82 1.82
CA LEU A 188 0.02 9.78 1.23
C LEU A 188 0.10 10.81 0.11
N PRO A 189 0.58 12.03 0.39
CA PRO A 189 0.78 13.05 -0.62
C PRO A 189 1.67 12.56 -1.77
N LYS A 190 1.27 12.80 -3.01
CA LYS A 190 2.00 12.29 -4.18
C LYS A 190 3.35 12.94 -4.36
N SER A 191 3.53 14.15 -3.82
CA SER A 191 4.83 14.80 -3.75
C SER A 191 5.85 14.03 -2.90
N ILE A 192 5.40 13.35 -1.84
CA ILE A 192 6.27 12.48 -1.03
C ILE A 192 6.72 11.26 -1.83
N VAL A 193 5.79 10.60 -2.52
CA VAL A 193 6.12 9.45 -3.39
C VAL A 193 7.08 9.85 -4.49
N GLN A 194 6.88 11.02 -5.11
CA GLN A 194 7.77 11.52 -6.16
C GLN A 194 9.17 11.78 -5.63
N LYS A 195 9.33 12.38 -4.44
CA LYS A 195 10.65 12.58 -3.81
C LYS A 195 11.41 11.27 -3.58
N GLU A 196 10.71 10.22 -3.13
CA GLU A 196 11.34 8.89 -2.96
C GLU A 196 11.81 8.33 -4.31
N ILE A 197 10.99 8.48 -5.37
CA ILE A 197 11.35 8.05 -6.73
C ILE A 197 12.53 8.88 -7.26
N ASP A 198 12.53 10.19 -7.06
CA ASP A 198 13.62 11.09 -7.46
C ASP A 198 14.94 10.71 -6.78
N GLY A 199 14.87 10.26 -5.52
CA GLY A 199 16.02 9.70 -4.81
C GLY A 199 16.58 8.44 -5.49
N LEU A 200 15.73 7.55 -6.00
CA LEU A 200 16.17 6.37 -6.76
C LEU A 200 16.74 6.75 -8.13
N VAL A 201 16.14 7.74 -8.80
CA VAL A 201 16.67 8.28 -10.07
C VAL A 201 18.06 8.90 -9.86
N ALA A 202 18.27 9.60 -8.74
CA ALA A 202 19.58 10.13 -8.38
C ALA A 202 20.65 9.04 -8.17
N LEU A 203 20.25 7.84 -7.71
CA LEU A 203 21.11 6.65 -7.65
C LEU A 203 21.40 6.04 -9.04
N GLY A 204 20.76 6.52 -10.11
CA GLY A 204 20.97 6.05 -11.49
C GLY A 204 19.89 5.11 -12.01
N VAL A 205 18.81 4.87 -11.27
CA VAL A 205 17.65 4.10 -11.77
C VAL A 205 16.98 4.88 -12.89
N LYS A 206 16.72 4.21 -14.01
CA LYS A 206 15.91 4.75 -15.11
C LYS A 206 14.45 4.34 -14.92
N VAL A 207 13.52 5.24 -15.24
CA VAL A 207 12.08 4.97 -15.17
C VAL A 207 11.44 5.27 -16.52
N GLU A 208 10.93 4.23 -17.17
CA GLU A 208 10.26 4.29 -18.47
C GLU A 208 8.76 4.08 -18.23
N THR A 209 7.98 5.16 -18.35
CA THR A 209 6.51 5.12 -18.20
C THR A 209 5.80 4.81 -19.50
N ASN A 210 4.50 4.47 -19.44
CA ASN A 210 3.68 4.06 -20.59
C ASN A 210 4.20 2.79 -21.31
N MET A 211 4.91 1.94 -20.58
CA MET A 211 5.50 0.70 -21.09
C MET A 211 4.77 -0.51 -20.50
N VAL A 212 3.86 -1.09 -21.29
CA VAL A 212 3.08 -2.26 -20.90
C VAL A 212 3.84 -3.54 -21.28
N ILE A 213 4.59 -4.08 -20.32
CA ILE A 213 5.33 -5.34 -20.55
C ILE A 213 4.34 -6.48 -20.78
N GLY A 214 4.59 -7.27 -21.83
CA GLY A 214 3.68 -8.25 -22.40
C GLY A 214 2.82 -7.70 -23.56
N ARG A 215 2.92 -6.38 -23.86
CA ARG A 215 2.28 -5.74 -25.03
C ARG A 215 3.27 -4.96 -25.88
N SER A 216 3.96 -3.99 -25.27
CA SER A 216 4.97 -3.17 -25.96
C SER A 216 6.26 -3.97 -26.17
N ILE A 217 6.71 -4.65 -25.12
CA ILE A 217 7.90 -5.50 -25.06
C ILE A 217 7.56 -6.70 -24.17
N THR A 218 8.01 -7.89 -24.52
CA THR A 218 7.89 -9.10 -23.71
C THR A 218 9.08 -9.27 -22.76
N ILE A 219 8.95 -10.10 -21.73
CA ILE A 219 10.07 -10.45 -20.84
C ILE A 219 11.21 -11.12 -21.62
N ASN A 220 10.86 -11.95 -22.59
CA ASN A 220 11.84 -12.63 -23.45
C ASN A 220 12.66 -11.65 -24.30
N GLU A 221 12.00 -10.62 -24.87
CA GLU A 221 12.68 -9.55 -25.61
C GLU A 221 13.57 -8.70 -24.71
N LEU A 222 13.13 -8.37 -23.47
CA LEU A 222 13.98 -7.68 -22.49
C LEU A 222 15.31 -8.41 -22.30
N ILE A 223 15.28 -9.73 -22.17
CA ILE A 223 16.49 -10.54 -21.96
C ILE A 223 17.30 -10.67 -23.26
N LYS A 224 16.68 -11.10 -24.36
CA LYS A 224 17.40 -11.50 -25.57
C LYS A 224 17.78 -10.33 -26.48
N GLU A 225 16.96 -9.28 -26.55
CA GLU A 225 17.14 -8.18 -27.49
C GLU A 225 17.67 -6.92 -26.82
N TYR A 226 17.19 -6.61 -25.60
CA TYR A 226 17.61 -5.42 -24.85
C TYR A 226 18.81 -5.68 -23.93
N GLY A 227 19.19 -6.95 -23.76
CA GLY A 227 20.40 -7.36 -23.02
C GLY A 227 20.31 -7.19 -21.52
N PHE A 228 19.11 -7.29 -20.93
CA PHE A 228 18.97 -7.40 -19.49
C PHE A 228 19.34 -8.81 -19.03
N GLU A 229 20.12 -8.91 -17.97
CA GLU A 229 20.62 -10.19 -17.46
C GLU A 229 19.66 -10.88 -16.51
N ALA A 230 18.82 -10.09 -15.87
CA ALA A 230 17.71 -10.56 -15.03
C ALA A 230 16.51 -9.61 -15.14
N VAL A 231 15.32 -10.13 -14.80
CA VAL A 231 14.06 -9.38 -14.77
C VAL A 231 13.37 -9.60 -13.44
N PHE A 232 12.93 -8.52 -12.79
CA PHE A 232 12.03 -8.58 -11.63
C PHE A 232 10.59 -8.22 -12.02
N ILE A 233 9.61 -9.07 -11.71
CA ILE A 233 8.19 -8.84 -11.94
C ILE A 233 7.55 -8.34 -10.65
N GLY A 234 7.28 -7.04 -10.58
CA GLY A 234 6.57 -6.35 -9.50
C GLY A 234 5.28 -5.69 -10.00
N SER A 235 4.58 -6.32 -10.95
CA SER A 235 3.40 -5.78 -11.64
C SER A 235 2.15 -5.61 -10.76
N GLY A 236 2.21 -6.10 -9.52
CA GLY A 236 1.12 -5.99 -8.55
C GLY A 236 -0.12 -6.84 -8.90
N ALA A 237 -1.25 -6.49 -8.28
CA ALA A 237 -2.55 -7.12 -8.50
C ALA A 237 -3.60 -6.02 -8.72
N GLY A 238 -3.97 -5.79 -9.98
CA GLY A 238 -4.87 -4.70 -10.39
C GLY A 238 -6.24 -5.15 -10.88
N LEU A 239 -6.47 -6.47 -11.07
CA LEU A 239 -7.74 -7.00 -11.57
C LEU A 239 -8.74 -7.10 -10.42
N PRO A 240 -9.82 -6.29 -10.39
CA PRO A 240 -10.75 -6.24 -9.27
C PRO A 240 -11.60 -7.52 -9.20
N LYS A 241 -11.99 -7.88 -7.96
CA LYS A 241 -12.95 -8.94 -7.69
C LYS A 241 -14.34 -8.36 -7.44
N PHE A 242 -15.35 -9.08 -7.95
CA PHE A 242 -16.76 -8.80 -7.77
C PHE A 242 -17.45 -9.93 -7.01
N MET A 243 -18.69 -9.73 -6.57
CA MET A 243 -19.46 -10.72 -5.83
C MET A 243 -20.14 -11.73 -6.75
N ASN A 244 -20.29 -11.40 -8.03
CA ASN A 244 -21.11 -12.09 -9.02
C ASN A 244 -22.61 -12.09 -8.64
N ILE A 245 -23.11 -10.95 -8.17
CA ILE A 245 -24.52 -10.72 -7.86
C ILE A 245 -25.19 -9.91 -8.98
N PRO A 246 -26.53 -9.99 -9.12
CA PRO A 246 -27.25 -9.18 -10.09
C PRO A 246 -27.02 -7.69 -9.89
N GLY A 247 -26.90 -6.94 -10.98
CA GLY A 247 -26.78 -5.49 -10.98
C GLY A 247 -25.37 -4.93 -10.90
N GLU A 248 -24.32 -5.75 -10.83
CA GLU A 248 -22.94 -5.28 -10.78
C GLU A 248 -22.45 -4.55 -12.07
N ASN A 249 -23.22 -4.62 -13.15
CA ASN A 249 -22.98 -3.92 -14.41
C ASN A 249 -23.77 -2.62 -14.59
N LEU A 250 -24.51 -2.18 -13.57
CA LEU A 250 -25.28 -0.94 -13.60
C LEU A 250 -24.40 0.29 -13.57
N ILE A 251 -24.91 1.40 -14.13
CA ILE A 251 -24.26 2.73 -14.06
C ILE A 251 -24.24 3.20 -12.61
N GLY A 252 -23.06 3.48 -12.08
CA GLY A 252 -22.84 3.85 -10.68
C GLY A 252 -22.28 2.71 -9.83
N VAL A 253 -22.00 1.53 -10.43
CA VAL A 253 -21.19 0.49 -9.81
C VAL A 253 -19.74 0.64 -10.26
N TYR A 254 -18.82 0.69 -9.31
CA TYR A 254 -17.39 0.81 -9.53
C TYR A 254 -16.63 -0.29 -8.78
N SER A 255 -15.49 -0.70 -9.29
CA SER A 255 -14.48 -1.29 -8.44
C SER A 255 -13.76 -0.18 -7.66
N ALA A 256 -13.27 -0.49 -6.46
CA ALA A 256 -12.48 0.47 -5.68
C ALA A 256 -11.21 0.92 -6.45
N ASN A 257 -10.57 0.03 -7.20
CA ASN A 257 -9.42 0.37 -8.03
C ASN A 257 -9.75 1.42 -9.09
N GLU A 258 -10.87 1.26 -9.80
CA GLU A 258 -11.33 2.23 -10.79
C GLU A 258 -11.63 3.58 -10.13
N PHE A 259 -12.43 3.56 -9.07
CA PHE A 259 -12.84 4.76 -8.35
C PHE A 259 -11.63 5.54 -7.81
N LEU A 260 -10.72 4.86 -7.12
CA LEU A 260 -9.52 5.47 -6.55
C LEU A 260 -8.52 5.93 -7.63
N THR A 261 -8.38 5.20 -8.74
CA THR A 261 -7.53 5.63 -9.87
C THR A 261 -8.02 6.94 -10.46
N ARG A 262 -9.34 7.11 -10.67
CA ARG A 262 -9.91 8.37 -11.15
C ARG A 262 -9.62 9.54 -10.19
N ILE A 263 -9.68 9.29 -8.90
CA ILE A 263 -9.45 10.32 -7.88
C ILE A 263 -7.96 10.63 -7.72
N ASN A 264 -7.13 9.63 -7.49
CA ASN A 264 -5.74 9.83 -7.08
C ASN A 264 -4.80 10.06 -8.26
N LEU A 265 -4.80 9.16 -9.26
CA LEU A 265 -3.93 9.27 -10.43
C LEU A 265 -4.43 10.35 -11.39
N MET A 266 -5.73 10.33 -11.70
CA MET A 266 -6.35 11.25 -12.65
C MET A 266 -6.90 12.52 -12.01
N LYS A 267 -6.75 12.67 -10.69
CA LYS A 267 -7.02 13.89 -9.91
C LYS A 267 -8.45 14.43 -10.05
N ALA A 268 -9.46 13.54 -10.13
CA ALA A 268 -10.86 13.91 -10.30
C ALA A 268 -11.42 14.85 -9.20
N TYR A 269 -10.74 14.93 -8.05
CA TYR A 269 -11.09 15.83 -6.95
C TYR A 269 -10.71 17.30 -7.17
N LYS A 270 -9.89 17.60 -8.19
CA LYS A 270 -9.49 18.98 -8.48
C LYS A 270 -10.59 19.73 -9.25
N PRO A 271 -10.82 21.02 -8.95
CA PRO A 271 -11.88 21.80 -9.59
C PRO A 271 -11.73 21.91 -11.12
N ASP A 272 -10.49 21.87 -11.62
CA ASP A 272 -10.14 21.97 -13.05
C ASP A 272 -10.00 20.61 -13.74
N SER A 273 -10.32 19.53 -13.03
CA SER A 273 -10.20 18.17 -13.60
C SER A 273 -11.28 17.90 -14.63
N THR A 274 -10.87 17.32 -15.76
CA THR A 274 -11.78 16.82 -16.81
C THR A 274 -12.08 15.33 -16.65
N THR A 275 -11.55 14.69 -15.62
CA THR A 275 -11.78 13.26 -15.36
C THR A 275 -13.23 13.01 -14.98
N PRO A 276 -13.97 12.17 -15.74
CA PRO A 276 -15.37 11.90 -15.44
C PRO A 276 -15.50 11.09 -14.15
N ILE A 277 -16.28 11.61 -13.21
CA ILE A 277 -16.66 10.92 -11.98
C ILE A 277 -18.12 11.24 -11.66
N LYS A 278 -18.89 10.21 -11.27
CA LYS A 278 -20.28 10.43 -10.83
C LYS A 278 -20.24 10.96 -9.39
N LEU A 279 -20.78 12.14 -9.19
CA LEU A 279 -21.06 12.66 -7.85
C LEU A 279 -22.37 12.01 -7.36
N SER A 280 -22.31 11.41 -6.21
CA SER A 280 -23.40 10.61 -5.63
C SER A 280 -23.71 11.10 -4.24
N LYS A 281 -24.99 10.98 -3.83
CA LYS A 281 -25.44 11.39 -2.49
C LYS A 281 -25.27 10.28 -1.48
N ASN A 282 -25.67 9.06 -1.84
CA ASN A 282 -25.66 7.90 -0.95
C ASN A 282 -24.75 6.82 -1.54
N VAL A 283 -23.61 6.60 -0.95
CA VAL A 283 -22.60 5.68 -1.46
C VAL A 283 -22.43 4.48 -0.55
N ALA A 284 -22.54 3.26 -1.08
CA ALA A 284 -22.16 2.05 -0.39
C ALA A 284 -20.78 1.56 -0.84
N VAL A 285 -19.87 1.35 0.09
CA VAL A 285 -18.58 0.71 -0.16
C VAL A 285 -18.60 -0.69 0.44
N VAL A 286 -18.53 -1.70 -0.42
CA VAL A 286 -18.63 -3.11 -0.02
C VAL A 286 -17.23 -3.65 0.25
N GLY A 287 -16.91 -3.87 1.52
CA GLY A 287 -15.63 -4.35 1.99
C GLY A 287 -15.20 -3.72 3.32
N GLY A 288 -14.17 -4.26 3.95
CA GLY A 288 -13.72 -3.81 5.28
C GLY A 288 -12.19 -3.59 5.40
N GLY A 289 -11.46 -3.58 4.28
CA GLY A 289 -10.01 -3.35 4.26
C GLY A 289 -9.63 -1.88 4.12
N ASN A 290 -8.31 -1.58 4.13
CA ASN A 290 -7.81 -0.21 3.96
C ASN A 290 -8.33 0.45 2.68
N VAL A 291 -8.45 -0.30 1.58
CA VAL A 291 -8.97 0.20 0.31
C VAL A 291 -10.43 0.63 0.42
N ALA A 292 -11.23 -0.07 1.26
CA ALA A 292 -12.62 0.33 1.52
C ALA A 292 -12.68 1.63 2.32
N MET A 293 -11.83 1.80 3.34
CA MET A 293 -11.71 3.06 4.10
C MET A 293 -11.29 4.21 3.17
N ASP A 294 -10.32 3.98 2.31
CA ASP A 294 -9.85 4.95 1.33
C ASP A 294 -10.95 5.38 0.35
N ALA A 295 -11.70 4.41 -0.21
CA ALA A 295 -12.79 4.68 -1.14
C ALA A 295 -13.94 5.45 -0.46
N ALA A 296 -14.33 5.05 0.77
CA ALA A 296 -15.39 5.71 1.52
C ALA A 296 -15.04 7.15 1.88
N ARG A 297 -13.82 7.37 2.40
CA ARG A 297 -13.33 8.70 2.75
C ARG A 297 -13.15 9.61 1.52
N CYS A 298 -12.80 9.04 0.36
CA CYS A 298 -12.79 9.76 -0.91
C CYS A 298 -14.21 10.15 -1.36
N ALA A 299 -15.18 9.23 -1.28
CA ALA A 299 -16.57 9.50 -1.65
C ALA A 299 -17.16 10.66 -0.82
N LEU A 300 -16.90 10.65 0.49
CA LEU A 300 -17.32 11.73 1.39
C LEU A 300 -16.72 13.08 0.97
N ARG A 301 -15.43 13.13 0.66
CA ARG A 301 -14.71 14.34 0.21
C ARG A 301 -15.19 14.86 -1.16
N LEU A 302 -15.76 14.01 -1.98
CA LEU A 302 -16.40 14.36 -3.24
C LEU A 302 -17.82 14.88 -3.07
N GLY A 303 -18.34 14.97 -1.84
CA GLY A 303 -19.61 15.58 -1.52
C GLY A 303 -20.77 14.62 -1.29
N ALA A 304 -20.52 13.33 -1.08
CA ALA A 304 -21.57 12.40 -0.68
C ALA A 304 -22.16 12.81 0.67
N GLU A 305 -23.49 12.76 0.78
CA GLU A 305 -24.23 13.10 2.01
C GLU A 305 -24.14 11.94 3.02
N HIS A 306 -24.26 10.69 2.53
CA HIS A 306 -24.14 9.48 3.32
C HIS A 306 -23.21 8.49 2.66
N VAL A 307 -22.25 7.97 3.42
CA VAL A 307 -21.34 6.92 2.95
C VAL A 307 -21.39 5.75 3.92
N TYR A 308 -21.64 4.56 3.39
CA TYR A 308 -21.78 3.32 4.15
C TYR A 308 -20.62 2.40 3.84
N ILE A 309 -19.94 1.90 4.87
CA ILE A 309 -19.10 0.68 4.78
C ILE A 309 -20.01 -0.51 5.00
N VAL A 310 -20.21 -1.33 3.97
CA VAL A 310 -21.02 -2.55 4.05
C VAL A 310 -20.08 -3.74 4.18
N TYR A 311 -20.12 -4.40 5.35
CA TYR A 311 -19.19 -5.46 5.66
C TYR A 311 -19.88 -6.67 6.29
N ARG A 312 -19.59 -7.85 5.76
CA ARG A 312 -20.26 -9.11 6.14
C ARG A 312 -19.88 -9.67 7.52
N ARG A 313 -18.83 -9.14 8.17
CA ARG A 313 -18.43 -9.49 9.55
C ARG A 313 -18.60 -8.30 10.48
N GLY A 314 -18.21 -8.45 11.76
CA GLY A 314 -18.28 -7.41 12.77
C GLY A 314 -17.13 -6.39 12.69
N MET A 315 -17.19 -5.37 13.54
CA MET A 315 -16.15 -4.33 13.64
C MET A 315 -14.78 -4.92 14.03
N GLU A 316 -14.76 -5.92 14.93
CA GLU A 316 -13.53 -6.56 15.38
C GLU A 316 -12.83 -7.38 14.30
N GLU A 317 -13.56 -7.82 13.27
CA GLU A 317 -13.04 -8.58 12.15
C GLU A 317 -12.61 -7.70 10.97
N LEU A 318 -12.67 -6.37 11.08
CA LEU A 318 -12.20 -5.45 10.04
C LEU A 318 -10.67 -5.62 9.83
N PRO A 319 -10.22 -5.92 8.61
CA PRO A 319 -8.79 -6.04 8.32
C PRO A 319 -8.09 -4.70 8.08
N ALA A 320 -8.83 -3.59 8.07
CA ALA A 320 -8.27 -2.24 7.96
C ALA A 320 -7.45 -1.88 9.21
N ARG A 321 -6.48 -0.96 9.05
CA ARG A 321 -5.76 -0.35 10.17
C ARG A 321 -6.73 0.34 11.11
N LYS A 322 -6.52 0.17 12.41
CA LYS A 322 -7.38 0.79 13.44
C LYS A 322 -7.49 2.29 13.27
N GLU A 323 -6.37 2.98 13.06
CA GLU A 323 -6.32 4.42 12.83
C GLU A 323 -7.18 4.86 11.63
N GLU A 324 -7.24 4.05 10.55
CA GLU A 324 -8.06 4.37 9.37
C GLU A 324 -9.56 4.15 9.62
N VAL A 325 -9.90 3.16 10.45
CA VAL A 325 -11.29 2.93 10.90
C VAL A 325 -11.73 4.08 11.80
N GLU A 326 -10.92 4.45 12.80
CA GLU A 326 -11.18 5.59 13.70
C GLU A 326 -11.36 6.89 12.90
N HIS A 327 -10.48 7.18 11.95
CA HIS A 327 -10.61 8.35 11.09
C HIS A 327 -11.88 8.34 10.24
N ALA A 328 -12.30 7.17 9.75
CA ALA A 328 -13.53 7.04 8.97
C ALA A 328 -14.77 7.30 9.85
N GLU A 329 -14.80 6.77 11.08
CA GLU A 329 -15.88 7.02 12.03
C GLU A 329 -15.96 8.50 12.44
N GLU A 330 -14.82 9.12 12.76
CA GLU A 330 -14.73 10.55 13.09
C GLU A 330 -15.20 11.48 11.96
N GLU A 331 -14.98 11.07 10.70
CA GLU A 331 -15.41 11.80 9.51
C GLU A 331 -16.90 11.59 9.19
N GLY A 332 -17.60 10.71 9.93
CA GLY A 332 -19.05 10.48 9.81
C GLY A 332 -19.45 9.35 8.84
N ILE A 333 -18.51 8.47 8.48
CA ILE A 333 -18.82 7.27 7.69
C ILE A 333 -19.61 6.28 8.53
N ILE A 334 -20.66 5.71 7.98
CA ILE A 334 -21.61 4.83 8.65
C ILE A 334 -21.21 3.37 8.42
N PHE A 335 -20.91 2.63 9.49
CA PHE A 335 -20.55 1.23 9.39
C PHE A 335 -21.81 0.34 9.46
N LYS A 336 -22.13 -0.33 8.36
CA LYS A 336 -23.14 -1.39 8.22
C LYS A 336 -22.42 -2.75 8.26
N THR A 337 -21.95 -3.12 9.45
CA THR A 337 -21.34 -4.44 9.69
C THR A 337 -22.41 -5.51 9.76
N LEU A 338 -22.00 -6.80 9.73
CA LEU A 338 -22.92 -7.95 9.67
C LEU A 338 -23.97 -7.79 8.56
N THR A 339 -23.56 -7.24 7.42
CA THR A 339 -24.44 -6.95 6.29
C THR A 339 -23.75 -7.39 5.00
N ASN A 340 -24.44 -8.16 4.17
CA ASN A 340 -23.93 -8.70 2.92
C ASN A 340 -24.86 -8.40 1.75
N PRO A 341 -24.38 -7.74 0.68
CA PRO A 341 -25.19 -7.49 -0.51
C PRO A 341 -25.60 -8.79 -1.23
N THR A 342 -26.79 -8.78 -1.82
CA THR A 342 -27.33 -9.89 -2.61
C THR A 342 -27.74 -9.47 -4.02
N GLU A 343 -28.09 -8.19 -4.23
CA GLU A 343 -28.48 -7.63 -5.52
C GLU A 343 -28.29 -6.10 -5.51
N ILE A 344 -27.85 -5.52 -6.62
CA ILE A 344 -27.85 -4.08 -6.83
C ILE A 344 -29.05 -3.72 -7.71
N LEU A 345 -29.87 -2.77 -7.26
CA LEU A 345 -31.08 -2.35 -7.94
C LEU A 345 -30.80 -1.21 -8.90
N GLY A 346 -31.33 -1.31 -10.11
CA GLY A 346 -31.28 -0.27 -11.12
C GLY A 346 -32.66 0.33 -11.39
N ASP A 347 -32.68 1.61 -11.77
CA ASP A 347 -33.86 2.28 -12.32
C ASP A 347 -34.04 1.94 -13.81
N GLU A 348 -35.03 2.56 -14.45
CA GLU A 348 -35.37 2.37 -15.86
C GLU A 348 -34.23 2.78 -16.82
N THR A 349 -33.31 3.61 -16.36
CA THR A 349 -32.12 4.04 -17.14
C THR A 349 -30.91 3.10 -16.97
N GLY A 350 -31.03 2.09 -16.12
CA GLY A 350 -29.93 1.22 -15.75
C GLY A 350 -28.94 1.84 -14.75
N THR A 351 -29.37 2.87 -14.02
CA THR A 351 -28.56 3.55 -13.00
C THR A 351 -28.91 2.98 -11.60
N VAL A 352 -27.92 2.84 -10.74
CA VAL A 352 -28.09 2.36 -9.36
C VAL A 352 -29.10 3.24 -8.62
N CYS A 353 -30.09 2.60 -7.99
CA CYS A 353 -31.10 3.24 -7.15
C CYS A 353 -31.32 2.56 -5.81
N GLY A 354 -30.54 1.52 -5.48
CA GLY A 354 -30.60 0.83 -4.22
C GLY A 354 -29.73 -0.44 -4.20
N MET A 355 -29.61 -1.05 -3.04
CA MET A 355 -28.87 -2.31 -2.85
C MET A 355 -29.61 -3.20 -1.85
N LYS A 356 -30.01 -4.41 -2.27
CA LYS A 356 -30.53 -5.43 -1.38
C LYS A 356 -29.42 -6.10 -0.63
N CYS A 357 -29.62 -6.29 0.65
CA CYS A 357 -28.69 -6.95 1.56
C CYS A 357 -29.44 -7.95 2.44
N VAL A 358 -28.66 -8.83 3.10
CA VAL A 358 -29.09 -9.68 4.20
C VAL A 358 -28.23 -9.41 5.43
N GLU A 359 -28.80 -9.55 6.61
CA GLU A 359 -28.02 -9.55 7.86
C GLU A 359 -27.24 -10.84 8.00
N MET A 360 -26.08 -10.74 8.67
CA MET A 360 -25.19 -11.86 8.92
C MET A 360 -25.06 -12.11 10.43
N GLU A 361 -24.76 -13.33 10.78
CA GLU A 361 -24.33 -13.73 12.13
C GLU A 361 -22.89 -14.26 12.07
N LEU A 362 -22.18 -14.19 13.19
CA LEU A 362 -20.82 -14.71 13.29
C LEU A 362 -20.85 -16.13 13.87
N GLY A 363 -20.42 -17.09 13.05
CA GLY A 363 -20.17 -18.46 13.45
C GLY A 363 -18.75 -18.70 13.96
N GLU A 364 -18.28 -19.94 13.84
CA GLU A 364 -16.93 -20.33 14.26
C GLU A 364 -15.82 -19.63 13.45
N PRO A 365 -14.62 -19.45 14.04
CA PRO A 365 -13.47 -18.88 13.33
C PRO A 365 -13.07 -19.69 12.09
N ASP A 366 -12.71 -18.99 11.04
CA ASP A 366 -12.10 -19.56 9.83
C ASP A 366 -10.58 -19.79 10.00
N ALA A 367 -9.90 -20.32 8.98
CA ALA A 367 -8.46 -20.58 8.99
C ALA A 367 -7.60 -19.32 9.26
N SER A 368 -8.14 -18.12 9.07
CA SER A 368 -7.49 -16.84 9.39
C SER A 368 -7.73 -16.38 10.85
N GLY A 369 -8.46 -17.16 11.63
CA GLY A 369 -8.85 -16.83 13.00
C GLY A 369 -10.03 -15.86 13.12
N ARG A 370 -10.62 -15.38 11.99
CA ARG A 370 -11.79 -14.51 11.99
C ARG A 370 -13.07 -15.32 11.93
N ARG A 371 -14.09 -14.91 12.70
CA ARG A 371 -15.37 -15.60 12.74
C ARG A 371 -16.04 -15.61 11.36
N ARG A 372 -16.55 -16.80 10.98
CA ARG A 372 -17.17 -17.00 9.66
C ARG A 372 -18.54 -16.33 9.61
N PRO A 373 -18.83 -15.51 8.57
CA PRO A 373 -20.17 -14.94 8.43
C PRO A 373 -21.17 -15.98 7.92
N VAL A 374 -22.34 -16.03 8.55
CA VAL A 374 -23.46 -16.90 8.20
C VAL A 374 -24.69 -16.04 7.96
N VAL A 375 -25.49 -16.34 6.94
CA VAL A 375 -26.71 -15.57 6.62
C VAL A 375 -27.74 -15.80 7.72
N LYS A 376 -28.29 -14.70 8.25
CA LYS A 376 -29.44 -14.72 9.16
C LYS A 376 -30.73 -14.86 8.36
N PRO A 377 -31.56 -15.90 8.62
CA PRO A 377 -32.82 -16.08 7.87
C PRO A 377 -33.78 -14.91 8.04
N ASN A 378 -34.54 -14.59 6.97
CA ASN A 378 -35.60 -13.56 6.95
C ASN A 378 -35.07 -12.17 7.41
N SER A 379 -33.90 -11.78 6.95
CA SER A 379 -33.21 -10.55 7.35
C SER A 379 -32.94 -9.61 6.16
N GLU A 380 -33.71 -9.77 5.10
CA GLU A 380 -33.57 -8.95 3.90
C GLU A 380 -33.87 -7.49 4.21
N LEU A 381 -33.02 -6.61 3.69
CA LEU A 381 -33.16 -5.16 3.79
C LEU A 381 -32.71 -4.48 2.50
N VAL A 382 -33.16 -3.28 2.28
CA VAL A 382 -32.74 -2.45 1.15
C VAL A 382 -32.05 -1.20 1.68
N LEU A 383 -30.84 -0.93 1.19
CA LEU A 383 -30.14 0.34 1.40
C LEU A 383 -30.47 1.26 0.23
N ASP A 384 -30.88 2.49 0.55
CA ASP A 384 -31.07 3.57 -0.41
C ASP A 384 -29.72 4.15 -0.78
N VAL A 385 -29.20 3.75 -1.95
CA VAL A 385 -27.88 4.17 -2.47
C VAL A 385 -27.96 4.41 -3.97
N ASP A 386 -27.20 5.39 -4.44
CA ASP A 386 -27.09 5.77 -5.86
C ASP A 386 -25.70 5.48 -6.45
N CYS A 387 -24.81 4.92 -5.63
CA CYS A 387 -23.49 4.43 -6.04
C CYS A 387 -23.05 3.27 -5.17
N VAL A 388 -22.42 2.25 -5.79
CA VAL A 388 -21.84 1.09 -5.11
C VAL A 388 -20.39 0.92 -5.53
N ILE A 389 -19.48 0.83 -4.55
CA ILE A 389 -18.04 0.65 -4.78
C ILE A 389 -17.61 -0.70 -4.21
N MET A 390 -17.22 -1.64 -5.10
CA MET A 390 -16.77 -2.95 -4.73
C MET A 390 -15.31 -2.93 -4.30
N SER A 391 -15.03 -3.23 -3.01
CA SER A 391 -13.70 -3.23 -2.40
C SER A 391 -13.35 -4.61 -1.82
N LEU A 392 -13.41 -5.64 -2.68
CA LEU A 392 -13.30 -7.07 -2.31
C LEU A 392 -11.92 -7.68 -2.54
N GLY A 393 -10.92 -6.84 -2.82
CA GLY A 393 -9.58 -7.24 -3.18
C GLY A 393 -9.40 -7.42 -4.69
N THR A 394 -8.19 -7.84 -5.05
CA THR A 394 -7.73 -7.90 -6.43
C THR A 394 -7.01 -9.21 -6.71
N SER A 395 -6.70 -9.47 -7.99
CA SER A 395 -5.82 -10.54 -8.44
C SER A 395 -4.83 -10.00 -9.47
N PRO A 396 -3.68 -10.68 -9.70
CA PRO A 396 -2.71 -10.29 -10.71
C PRO A 396 -3.32 -10.26 -12.10
N ASN A 397 -2.82 -9.34 -12.94
CA ASN A 397 -3.22 -9.28 -14.34
C ASN A 397 -2.66 -10.50 -15.09
N PRO A 398 -3.46 -11.26 -15.84
CA PRO A 398 -3.02 -12.46 -16.54
C PRO A 398 -2.06 -12.19 -17.72
N LEU A 399 -1.87 -10.93 -18.12
CA LEU A 399 -1.05 -10.55 -19.27
C LEU A 399 0.37 -11.10 -19.19
N ILE A 400 1.04 -10.93 -18.06
CA ILE A 400 2.43 -11.41 -17.89
C ILE A 400 2.51 -12.94 -18.07
N LYS A 401 1.59 -13.68 -17.44
CA LYS A 401 1.50 -15.14 -17.62
C LYS A 401 1.25 -15.53 -19.07
N ALA A 402 0.32 -14.86 -19.73
CA ALA A 402 -0.08 -15.18 -21.12
C ALA A 402 1.01 -14.90 -22.15
N THR A 403 1.97 -14.03 -21.82
CA THR A 403 3.04 -13.59 -22.74
C THR A 403 4.44 -14.04 -22.32
N THR A 404 4.54 -14.86 -21.26
CA THR A 404 5.82 -15.40 -20.76
C THR A 404 5.73 -16.92 -20.73
N GLU A 405 6.33 -17.57 -21.73
CA GLU A 405 6.37 -19.02 -21.83
C GLU A 405 7.13 -19.64 -20.65
N GLY A 406 6.61 -20.72 -20.09
CA GLY A 406 7.22 -21.43 -18.97
C GLY A 406 7.01 -20.78 -17.61
N LEU A 407 6.34 -19.61 -17.50
CA LEU A 407 6.06 -18.98 -16.20
C LEU A 407 4.91 -19.72 -15.50
N ASP A 408 5.15 -20.27 -14.33
CA ASP A 408 4.14 -20.96 -13.52
C ASP A 408 3.37 -19.99 -12.62
N THR A 409 2.06 -20.26 -12.46
CA THR A 409 1.17 -19.47 -11.62
C THR A 409 0.19 -20.37 -10.87
N GLU A 410 -0.21 -19.93 -9.70
CA GLU A 410 -1.34 -20.48 -8.96
C GLU A 410 -2.66 -20.35 -9.75
N SER A 411 -3.66 -21.14 -9.40
CA SER A 411 -4.98 -21.10 -10.06
C SER A 411 -5.67 -19.73 -10.01
N TRP A 412 -5.37 -18.92 -9.00
CA TRP A 412 -5.90 -17.56 -8.85
C TRP A 412 -5.03 -16.48 -9.54
N GLY A 413 -3.93 -16.87 -10.20
CA GLY A 413 -3.09 -16.00 -11.02
C GLY A 413 -1.81 -15.50 -10.36
N GLY A 414 -1.54 -15.82 -9.09
CA GLY A 414 -0.28 -15.46 -8.40
C GLY A 414 0.91 -16.20 -9.02
N ILE A 415 2.01 -15.51 -9.26
CA ILE A 415 3.24 -16.11 -9.79
C ILE A 415 3.87 -17.00 -8.71
N ILE A 416 4.26 -18.22 -9.08
CA ILE A 416 4.95 -19.15 -8.19
C ILE A 416 6.43 -18.79 -8.15
N VAL A 417 6.97 -18.65 -6.93
CA VAL A 417 8.37 -18.32 -6.69
C VAL A 417 8.94 -19.17 -5.56
N ASP A 418 10.26 -19.31 -5.55
CA ASP A 418 11.00 -19.89 -4.41
C ASP A 418 11.26 -18.86 -3.29
N GLU A 419 12.04 -19.24 -2.29
CA GLU A 419 12.40 -18.39 -1.14
C GLU A 419 13.23 -17.15 -1.53
N ALA A 420 13.94 -17.17 -2.65
CA ALA A 420 14.73 -16.06 -3.21
C ALA A 420 13.90 -15.17 -4.15
N GLY A 421 12.64 -15.54 -4.44
CA GLY A 421 11.78 -14.86 -5.39
C GLY A 421 12.01 -15.29 -6.85
N LEU A 422 12.78 -16.35 -7.11
CA LEU A 422 13.00 -16.89 -8.46
C LEU A 422 11.74 -17.61 -8.93
N THR A 423 11.33 -17.34 -10.16
CA THR A 423 10.20 -18.02 -10.83
C THR A 423 10.64 -19.32 -11.50
N SER A 424 9.71 -20.01 -12.16
CA SER A 424 10.01 -21.16 -13.04
C SER A 424 10.83 -20.81 -14.29
N VAL A 425 11.07 -19.51 -14.57
CA VAL A 425 11.85 -19.04 -15.71
C VAL A 425 13.20 -18.52 -15.21
N GLU A 426 14.29 -19.06 -15.77
CA GLU A 426 15.65 -18.70 -15.39
C GLU A 426 15.92 -17.17 -15.53
N GLY A 427 16.51 -16.57 -14.50
CA GLY A 427 16.81 -15.13 -14.45
C GLY A 427 15.59 -14.22 -14.28
N VAL A 428 14.39 -14.79 -14.10
CA VAL A 428 13.15 -14.05 -13.87
C VAL A 428 12.69 -14.23 -12.44
N TYR A 429 12.60 -13.12 -11.71
CA TYR A 429 12.18 -13.04 -10.31
C TYR A 429 10.83 -12.34 -10.20
N ALA A 430 10.08 -12.58 -9.12
CA ALA A 430 8.83 -11.88 -8.87
C ALA A 430 8.63 -11.61 -7.38
N GLY A 431 7.78 -10.62 -7.06
CA GLY A 431 7.45 -10.30 -5.68
C GLY A 431 6.29 -9.32 -5.53
N GLY A 432 5.88 -9.11 -4.27
CA GLY A 432 4.72 -8.29 -3.93
C GLY A 432 3.40 -8.92 -4.36
N ASP A 433 2.40 -8.10 -4.67
CA ASP A 433 1.05 -8.58 -4.97
C ASP A 433 0.95 -9.42 -6.25
N ALA A 434 1.94 -9.36 -7.13
CA ALA A 434 2.02 -10.27 -8.28
C ALA A 434 2.19 -11.75 -7.85
N VAL A 435 2.72 -11.98 -6.64
CA VAL A 435 2.94 -13.30 -6.03
C VAL A 435 1.86 -13.59 -5.00
N THR A 436 1.56 -12.66 -4.10
CA THR A 436 0.70 -12.89 -2.92
C THR A 436 -0.75 -12.43 -3.10
N GLY A 437 -1.06 -11.72 -4.17
CA GLY A 437 -2.39 -11.16 -4.47
C GLY A 437 -2.74 -9.91 -3.66
N THR A 438 -2.53 -9.92 -2.37
CA THR A 438 -2.75 -8.75 -1.50
C THR A 438 -1.71 -8.74 -0.39
N ALA A 439 -0.86 -7.73 -0.38
CA ALA A 439 0.12 -7.49 0.67
C ALA A 439 0.03 -6.04 1.16
N THR A 440 0.77 -5.74 2.21
CA THR A 440 1.02 -4.36 2.62
C THR A 440 2.18 -3.78 1.83
N VAL A 441 2.30 -2.44 1.80
CA VAL A 441 3.43 -1.76 1.15
C VAL A 441 4.76 -2.33 1.63
N SER A 442 4.94 -2.47 2.94
CA SER A 442 6.19 -2.98 3.52
C SER A 442 6.47 -4.46 3.24
N LEU A 443 5.43 -5.31 3.15
CA LEU A 443 5.61 -6.70 2.74
C LEU A 443 6.02 -6.81 1.27
N ALA A 444 5.40 -6.00 0.40
CA ALA A 444 5.80 -5.92 -1.00
C ALA A 444 7.25 -5.43 -1.15
N MET A 445 7.65 -4.43 -0.35
CA MET A 445 9.05 -3.99 -0.28
C MET A 445 9.99 -5.10 0.17
N GLY A 446 9.61 -5.86 1.21
CA GLY A 446 10.37 -7.02 1.69
C GLY A 446 10.61 -8.05 0.60
N ALA A 447 9.58 -8.37 -0.21
CA ALA A 447 9.69 -9.27 -1.35
C ALA A 447 10.64 -8.72 -2.43
N GLY A 448 10.54 -7.43 -2.76
CA GLY A 448 11.46 -6.75 -3.67
C GLY A 448 12.92 -6.81 -3.21
N LYS A 449 13.13 -6.65 -1.90
CA LYS A 449 14.47 -6.76 -1.27
C LYS A 449 15.03 -8.18 -1.35
N THR A 450 14.21 -9.19 -1.09
CA THR A 450 14.58 -10.60 -1.22
C THR A 450 14.97 -10.93 -2.67
N ALA A 451 14.17 -10.51 -3.63
CA ALA A 451 14.44 -10.73 -5.03
C ALA A 451 15.71 -9.99 -5.51
N ALA A 452 15.96 -8.77 -5.02
CA ALA A 452 17.20 -8.05 -5.35
C ALA A 452 18.45 -8.81 -4.90
N ALA A 453 18.42 -9.41 -3.71
CA ALA A 453 19.52 -10.26 -3.23
C ALA A 453 19.68 -11.53 -4.08
N GLY A 454 18.58 -12.18 -4.46
CA GLY A 454 18.59 -13.34 -5.34
C GLY A 454 19.14 -13.02 -6.74
N ILE A 455 18.75 -11.87 -7.30
CA ILE A 455 19.29 -11.38 -8.61
C ILE A 455 20.78 -11.11 -8.53
N ASP A 456 21.25 -10.46 -7.45
CA ASP A 456 22.69 -10.19 -7.23
C ASP A 456 23.49 -11.48 -7.16
N GLU A 457 23.00 -12.48 -6.43
CA GLU A 457 23.63 -13.79 -6.33
C GLU A 457 23.62 -14.53 -7.68
N TYR A 458 22.50 -14.51 -8.41
CA TYR A 458 22.38 -15.15 -9.72
C TYR A 458 23.37 -14.56 -10.73
N ILE A 459 23.46 -13.23 -10.85
CA ILE A 459 24.34 -12.58 -11.82
C ILE A 459 25.82 -12.82 -11.46
N LYS A 460 26.20 -12.77 -10.19
CA LYS A 460 27.56 -13.07 -9.74
C LYS A 460 28.00 -14.50 -10.01
N ASN A 461 27.06 -15.45 -10.00
CA ASN A 461 27.33 -16.87 -10.25
C ASN A 461 27.21 -17.24 -11.74
N LYS A 462 26.69 -16.36 -12.58
CA LYS A 462 26.59 -16.56 -14.02
C LYS A 462 28.00 -16.44 -14.62
N LYS A 463 28.57 -17.57 -15.01
CA LYS A 463 29.90 -17.64 -15.66
C LYS A 463 29.82 -17.40 -17.18
#